data_d404455ea7083a69c9f74a139cd600a8
#
_entry.id   d404455ea7083a69c9f74a139cd600a8
#
_cell.length_a   1.000
_cell.length_b   1.000
_cell.length_c   1.000
_cell.angle_alpha   90.00
_cell.angle_beta   90.00
_cell.angle_gamma   90.00
#
_symmetry.space_group_name_H-M   'P 1'
#
loop_
_entity.id
_entity.type
_entity.pdbx_description
1 polymer ?
#
loop_
_entity_poly.entity_id
_entity_poly.type
_entity_poly.pdbx_seq_one_letter_code
_entity_poly.pdbx_strand_id
1 'polypeptide(L)'
;MSNIYQIYLISDSTGETLDRIFTAIKAQFKNIDYKIHTYSFTRTENQILKILSNAKENQNSIILYSIVDSSLAKYLARNSEEKKIPCFGVLGDLILSFSKLLNQKASHQPSGQYTLNDEYYKRIEAIQFTMNHDDGNLVKDIKKSDIILLGVSRTSKTPTSIYLANKGFKISNIPLVNENSIPETLKEDPNLTCIVGLSTEAERLADIRKNRMNSLKESQNKSYTCLLYTSPSPRDRS
;
A
#
# COMPACT_ATOMS: atom_id res chain seq x y z
N MET A 1 9.14 34.26 -5.01
CA MET A 1 9.68 33.19 -4.13
C MET A 1 8.51 32.27 -3.82
N SER A 2 8.55 31.00 -4.18
CA SER A 2 7.50 30.05 -3.81
C SER A 2 7.52 29.88 -2.29
N ASN A 3 6.35 30.07 -1.66
CA ASN A 3 6.20 29.84 -0.23
C ASN A 3 6.23 28.31 0.01
N ILE A 4 7.33 27.79 0.54
CA ILE A 4 7.45 26.38 0.92
C ILE A 4 6.76 26.20 2.27
N TYR A 5 5.75 25.32 2.32
CA TYR A 5 5.06 24.97 3.56
C TYR A 5 5.81 23.86 4.29
N GLN A 6 5.99 24.02 5.61
CA GLN A 6 6.63 23.04 6.47
C GLN A 6 5.56 22.18 7.15
N ILE A 7 5.45 20.94 6.75
CA ILE A 7 4.39 20.02 7.24
C ILE A 7 4.97 19.09 8.29
N TYR A 8 4.47 19.18 9.51
CA TYR A 8 4.88 18.36 10.65
C TYR A 8 3.85 17.24 10.86
N LEU A 9 4.21 16.01 10.56
CA LEU A 9 3.40 14.83 10.76
C LEU A 9 3.80 14.17 12.08
N ILE A 10 2.92 14.24 13.10
CA ILE A 10 3.22 13.78 14.47
C ILE A 10 2.31 12.61 14.82
N SER A 11 2.88 11.44 15.13
CA SER A 11 2.13 10.23 15.50
C SER A 11 2.72 9.57 16.75
N ASP A 12 1.87 9.01 17.60
CA ASP A 12 2.26 8.15 18.72
C ASP A 12 2.54 6.69 18.33
N SER A 13 2.41 6.39 17.02
CA SER A 13 2.68 5.10 16.38
C SER A 13 3.64 5.28 15.20
N THR A 14 3.58 4.38 14.18
CA THR A 14 4.45 4.43 12.99
C THR A 14 4.26 5.68 12.13
N GLY A 15 3.07 6.30 12.15
CA GLY A 15 2.73 7.47 11.33
C GLY A 15 2.21 7.14 9.93
N GLU A 16 2.11 5.86 9.56
CA GLU A 16 1.67 5.44 8.22
C GLU A 16 0.28 5.99 7.83
N THR A 17 -0.67 5.93 8.76
CA THR A 17 -2.03 6.47 8.52
C THR A 17 -1.99 7.97 8.24
N LEU A 18 -1.17 8.70 8.99
CA LEU A 18 -1.03 10.15 8.86
C LEU A 18 -0.39 10.54 7.54
N ASP A 19 0.61 9.79 7.11
CA ASP A 19 1.28 9.98 5.82
C ASP A 19 0.31 9.77 4.65
N ARG A 20 -0.52 8.72 4.70
CA ARG A 20 -1.57 8.45 3.70
C ARG A 20 -2.62 9.56 3.66
N ILE A 21 -3.06 10.06 4.82
CA ILE A 21 -4.01 11.17 4.90
C ILE A 21 -3.39 12.42 4.28
N PHE A 22 -2.16 12.76 4.64
CA PHE A 22 -1.49 13.92 4.07
C PHE A 22 -1.28 13.79 2.56
N THR A 23 -0.94 12.61 2.06
CA THR A 23 -0.84 12.33 0.62
C THR A 23 -2.16 12.59 -0.09
N ALA A 24 -3.30 12.19 0.49
CA ALA A 24 -4.62 12.47 -0.05
C ALA A 24 -4.97 13.98 -0.03
N ILE A 25 -4.62 14.68 1.05
CA ILE A 25 -4.79 16.14 1.15
C ILE A 25 -3.94 16.85 0.09
N LYS A 26 -2.65 16.50 -0.01
CA LYS A 26 -1.72 17.09 -0.97
C LYS A 26 -2.22 16.98 -2.42
N ALA A 27 -2.86 15.87 -2.77
CA ALA A 27 -3.40 15.64 -4.11
C ALA A 27 -4.52 16.64 -4.51
N GLN A 28 -5.14 17.32 -3.54
CA GLN A 28 -6.19 18.32 -3.80
C GLN A 28 -5.63 19.71 -4.13
N PHE A 29 -4.34 19.94 -3.89
CA PHE A 29 -3.72 21.26 -4.09
C PHE A 29 -2.59 21.16 -5.12
N LYS A 30 -2.69 21.95 -6.18
CA LYS A 30 -1.67 22.02 -7.23
C LYS A 30 -0.75 23.22 -6.99
N ASN A 31 0.51 23.10 -7.43
CA ASN A 31 1.49 24.21 -7.41
C ASN A 31 1.86 24.75 -6.01
N ILE A 32 1.87 23.88 -5.00
CA ILE A 32 2.32 24.22 -3.66
C ILE A 32 3.50 23.31 -3.30
N ASP A 33 4.59 23.91 -2.85
CA ASP A 33 5.77 23.20 -2.40
C ASP A 33 5.68 22.88 -0.91
N TYR A 34 5.96 21.61 -0.56
CA TYR A 34 5.92 21.12 0.81
C TYR A 34 7.26 20.52 1.21
N LYS A 35 7.70 20.83 2.42
CA LYS A 35 8.75 20.07 3.12
C LYS A 35 8.11 19.33 4.27
N ILE A 36 8.25 17.98 4.27
CA ILE A 36 7.60 17.11 5.23
C ILE A 36 8.61 16.72 6.33
N HIS A 37 8.16 16.83 7.58
CA HIS A 37 8.88 16.44 8.78
C HIS A 37 8.04 15.40 9.52
N THR A 38 8.51 14.15 9.57
CA THR A 38 7.78 13.03 10.18
C THR A 38 8.36 12.71 11.56
N TYR A 39 7.47 12.63 12.55
CA TYR A 39 7.78 12.28 13.94
C TYR A 39 6.90 11.13 14.38
N SER A 40 7.44 9.93 14.28
CA SER A 40 6.81 8.69 14.74
C SER A 40 7.11 8.43 16.21
N PHE A 41 6.25 7.65 16.88
CA PHE A 41 6.41 7.26 18.28
C PHE A 41 6.59 8.44 19.25
N THR A 42 5.90 9.56 18.97
CA THR A 42 5.85 10.72 19.84
C THR A 42 4.91 10.45 21.01
N ARG A 43 5.46 10.16 22.18
CA ARG A 43 4.72 9.70 23.38
C ARG A 43 5.00 10.50 24.63
N THR A 44 5.78 11.57 24.52
CA THR A 44 6.13 12.40 25.68
C THR A 44 5.98 13.89 25.38
N GLU A 45 5.65 14.68 26.40
CA GLU A 45 5.57 16.14 26.30
C GLU A 45 6.90 16.76 25.87
N ASN A 46 8.02 16.23 26.32
CA ASN A 46 9.34 16.72 25.92
C ASN A 46 9.61 16.57 24.41
N GLN A 47 9.16 15.48 23.80
CA GLN A 47 9.23 15.31 22.35
C GLN A 47 8.38 16.36 21.64
N ILE A 48 7.15 16.60 22.12
CA ILE A 48 6.26 17.63 21.58
C ILE A 48 6.90 19.02 21.66
N LEU A 49 7.48 19.39 22.80
CA LEU A 49 8.14 20.70 22.94
C LEU A 49 9.28 20.91 21.96
N LYS A 50 10.10 19.89 21.73
CA LYS A 50 11.19 19.94 20.72
C LYS A 50 10.64 20.14 19.30
N ILE A 51 9.57 19.41 18.96
CA ILE A 51 8.93 19.54 17.65
C ILE A 51 8.34 20.94 17.46
N LEU A 52 7.66 21.46 18.48
CA LEU A 52 7.05 22.78 18.44
C LEU A 52 8.10 23.90 18.37
N SER A 53 9.26 23.73 18.99
CA SER A 53 10.38 24.68 18.87
C SER A 53 10.86 24.72 17.42
N ASN A 54 11.11 23.57 16.80
CA ASN A 54 11.48 23.47 15.39
C ASN A 54 10.41 24.08 14.46
N ALA A 55 9.13 23.80 14.74
CA ALA A 55 8.04 24.32 13.93
C ALA A 55 7.90 25.84 14.04
N LYS A 56 8.24 26.43 15.20
CA LYS A 56 8.21 27.87 15.42
C LYS A 56 9.34 28.61 14.69
N GLU A 57 10.50 27.98 14.54
CA GLU A 57 11.64 28.55 13.82
C GLU A 57 11.40 28.66 12.31
N ASN A 58 10.53 27.81 11.78
CA ASN A 58 10.19 27.77 10.36
C ASN A 58 8.92 28.59 10.07
N GLN A 59 8.95 29.37 8.98
CA GLN A 59 7.75 30.05 8.48
C GLN A 59 6.81 29.04 7.80
N ASN A 60 5.50 29.34 7.79
CA ASN A 60 4.46 28.52 7.14
C ASN A 60 4.40 27.08 7.65
N SER A 61 4.60 26.87 8.96
CA SER A 61 4.50 25.58 9.60
C SER A 61 3.05 25.17 9.82
N ILE A 62 2.72 23.92 9.50
CA ILE A 62 1.42 23.29 9.73
C ILE A 62 1.67 21.95 10.41
N ILE A 63 0.93 21.67 11.48
CA ILE A 63 0.98 20.40 12.20
C ILE A 63 -0.24 19.56 11.87
N LEU A 64 -0.01 18.31 11.52
CA LEU A 64 -1.02 17.27 11.41
C LEU A 64 -0.66 16.15 12.39
N TYR A 65 -1.60 15.70 13.22
CA TYR A 65 -1.26 14.67 14.20
C TYR A 65 -2.32 13.57 14.33
N SER A 66 -1.84 12.36 14.69
CA SER A 66 -2.66 11.17 14.96
C SER A 66 -2.33 10.56 16.33
N ILE A 67 -2.31 11.41 17.36
CA ILE A 67 -2.08 10.99 18.74
C ILE A 67 -3.41 10.56 19.33
N VAL A 68 -3.50 9.31 19.83
CA VAL A 68 -4.74 8.78 20.44
C VAL A 68 -4.81 9.01 21.95
N ASP A 69 -3.67 9.22 22.63
CA ASP A 69 -3.66 9.67 24.03
C ASP A 69 -4.26 11.07 24.13
N SER A 70 -5.37 11.18 24.84
CA SER A 70 -6.14 12.43 24.93
C SER A 70 -5.44 13.53 25.72
N SER A 71 -4.57 13.19 26.67
CA SER A 71 -3.81 14.15 27.46
C SER A 71 -2.70 14.77 26.60
N LEU A 72 -1.97 13.91 25.90
CA LEU A 72 -0.88 14.32 25.02
C LEU A 72 -1.38 15.09 23.80
N ALA A 73 -2.53 14.69 23.22
CA ALA A 73 -3.17 15.40 22.12
C ALA A 73 -3.61 16.82 22.54
N LYS A 74 -4.22 16.97 23.72
CA LYS A 74 -4.59 18.28 24.28
C LYS A 74 -3.36 19.14 24.56
N TYR A 75 -2.29 18.53 25.08
CA TYR A 75 -1.04 19.21 25.34
C TYR A 75 -0.43 19.77 24.04
N LEU A 76 -0.39 18.97 22.97
CA LEU A 76 0.07 19.41 21.67
C LEU A 76 -0.80 20.55 21.11
N ALA A 77 -2.11 20.39 21.11
CA ALA A 77 -3.04 21.37 20.57
C ALA A 77 -2.91 22.74 21.29
N ARG A 78 -2.91 22.74 22.63
CA ARG A 78 -2.77 23.94 23.44
C ARG A 78 -1.45 24.68 23.18
N ASN A 79 -0.33 23.94 23.22
CA ASN A 79 0.99 24.57 23.01
C ASN A 79 1.18 25.04 21.55
N SER A 80 0.52 24.40 20.58
CA SER A 80 0.50 24.87 19.18
C SER A 80 -0.26 26.19 19.04
N GLU A 81 -1.42 26.30 19.71
CA GLU A 81 -2.24 27.52 19.74
C GLU A 81 -1.48 28.70 20.36
N GLU A 82 -0.82 28.48 21.52
CA GLU A 82 0.02 29.49 22.20
C GLU A 82 1.14 30.00 21.27
N LYS A 83 1.67 29.14 20.41
CA LYS A 83 2.72 29.46 19.44
C LYS A 83 2.18 29.95 18.08
N LYS A 84 0.84 30.01 17.92
CA LYS A 84 0.12 30.38 16.69
C LYS A 84 0.49 29.50 15.48
N ILE A 85 0.70 28.18 15.72
CA ILE A 85 0.99 27.21 14.69
C ILE A 85 -0.33 26.45 14.38
N PRO A 86 -0.83 26.45 13.13
CA PRO A 86 -1.98 25.66 12.74
C PRO A 86 -1.75 24.18 13.04
N CYS A 87 -2.69 23.55 13.80
CA CYS A 87 -2.54 22.20 14.32
C CYS A 87 -3.86 21.44 14.18
N PHE A 88 -3.84 20.31 13.47
CA PHE A 88 -5.02 19.53 13.13
C PHE A 88 -4.88 18.07 13.61
N GLY A 89 -5.81 17.64 14.46
CA GLY A 89 -5.93 16.24 14.85
C GLY A 89 -6.82 15.46 13.89
N VAL A 90 -6.34 14.32 13.40
CA VAL A 90 -7.08 13.55 12.40
C VAL A 90 -7.98 12.46 12.99
N LEU A 91 -7.71 12.00 14.22
CA LEU A 91 -8.43 10.90 14.85
C LEU A 91 -9.29 11.31 16.06
N GLY A 92 -8.93 12.38 16.75
CA GLY A 92 -9.53 12.74 18.04
C GLY A 92 -11.06 12.85 18.00
N ASP A 93 -11.58 13.68 17.10
CA ASP A 93 -13.02 13.93 16.98
C ASP A 93 -13.78 12.70 16.48
N LEU A 94 -13.17 11.89 15.61
CA LEU A 94 -13.75 10.64 15.16
C LEU A 94 -13.85 9.63 16.30
N ILE A 95 -12.80 9.46 17.09
CA ILE A 95 -12.79 8.56 18.26
C ILE A 95 -13.87 8.99 19.26
N LEU A 96 -13.98 10.28 19.55
CA LEU A 96 -15.01 10.81 20.45
C LEU A 96 -16.43 10.58 19.91
N SER A 97 -16.65 10.78 18.61
CA SER A 97 -17.94 10.56 17.96
C SER A 97 -18.33 9.09 18.00
N PHE A 98 -17.40 8.18 17.67
CA PHE A 98 -17.63 6.74 17.78
C PHE A 98 -17.87 6.28 19.21
N SER A 99 -17.12 6.82 20.18
CA SER A 99 -17.33 6.52 21.60
C SER A 99 -18.76 6.85 22.08
N LYS A 100 -19.30 7.97 21.60
CA LYS A 100 -20.70 8.37 21.90
C LYS A 100 -21.71 7.45 21.20
N LEU A 101 -21.52 7.18 19.90
CA LEU A 101 -22.44 6.34 19.11
C LEU A 101 -22.48 4.90 19.60
N LEU A 102 -21.33 4.34 19.96
CA LEU A 102 -21.21 2.96 20.41
C LEU A 102 -21.50 2.82 21.93
N ASN A 103 -21.67 3.92 22.64
CA ASN A 103 -21.79 3.96 24.10
C ASN A 103 -20.66 3.19 24.80
N GLN A 104 -19.43 3.32 24.26
CA GLN A 104 -18.23 2.65 24.76
C GLN A 104 -17.09 3.65 24.92
N LYS A 105 -16.28 3.46 25.95
CA LYS A 105 -15.05 4.25 26.13
C LYS A 105 -13.97 3.76 25.18
N ALA A 106 -13.33 4.68 24.47
CA ALA A 106 -12.16 4.36 23.67
C ALA A 106 -10.99 3.94 24.56
N SER A 107 -10.19 2.98 24.12
CA SER A 107 -9.01 2.50 24.86
C SER A 107 -7.86 3.50 24.90
N HIS A 108 -7.82 4.43 23.96
CA HIS A 108 -6.74 5.40 23.75
C HIS A 108 -5.34 4.77 23.71
N GLN A 109 -5.25 3.49 23.29
CA GLN A 109 -4.00 2.75 23.25
C GLN A 109 -3.26 3.02 21.93
N PRO A 110 -2.05 3.61 21.97
CA PRO A 110 -1.24 3.80 20.79
C PRO A 110 -0.93 2.47 20.10
N SER A 111 -0.90 2.47 18.77
CA SER A 111 -0.60 1.26 17.96
C SER A 111 -1.62 0.11 18.11
N GLY A 112 -2.82 0.35 18.64
CA GLY A 112 -3.83 -0.69 18.81
C GLY A 112 -4.24 -1.44 17.53
N GLN A 113 -4.01 -0.84 16.37
CA GLN A 113 -4.21 -1.46 15.05
C GLN A 113 -3.11 -2.50 14.68
N TYR A 114 -1.99 -2.52 15.39
CA TYR A 114 -0.86 -3.42 15.15
C TYR A 114 -0.74 -4.49 16.26
N THR A 115 -1.86 -4.93 16.79
CA THR A 115 -1.83 -6.09 17.68
C THR A 115 -1.37 -7.31 16.92
N LEU A 116 -0.40 -8.04 17.48
CA LEU A 116 0.10 -9.33 16.96
C LEU A 116 -0.99 -10.39 17.23
N ASN A 117 -2.05 -10.36 16.44
CA ASN A 117 -3.14 -11.33 16.48
C ASN A 117 -2.97 -12.38 15.37
N ASP A 118 -3.80 -13.40 15.37
CA ASP A 118 -3.80 -14.46 14.35
C ASP A 118 -3.94 -13.91 12.93
N GLU A 119 -4.66 -12.81 12.78
CA GLU A 119 -4.86 -12.13 11.49
C GLU A 119 -3.58 -11.48 10.95
N TYR A 120 -2.77 -10.91 11.85
CA TYR A 120 -1.44 -10.41 11.51
C TYR A 120 -0.53 -11.55 11.03
N TYR A 121 -0.45 -12.66 11.77
CA TYR A 121 0.39 -13.80 11.39
C TYR A 121 -0.06 -14.44 10.09
N LYS A 122 -1.37 -14.62 9.88
CA LYS A 122 -1.93 -15.09 8.61
C LYS A 122 -1.52 -14.19 7.43
N ARG A 123 -1.51 -12.88 7.63
CA ARG A 123 -1.09 -11.93 6.60
C ARG A 123 0.39 -12.06 6.27
N ILE A 124 1.25 -12.16 7.29
CA ILE A 124 2.70 -12.36 7.08
C ILE A 124 2.96 -13.68 6.36
N GLU A 125 2.30 -14.76 6.76
CA GLU A 125 2.39 -16.05 6.10
C GLU A 125 1.94 -15.99 4.63
N ALA A 126 0.83 -15.31 4.35
CA ALA A 126 0.32 -15.11 3.01
C ALA A 126 1.30 -14.31 2.13
N ILE A 127 1.90 -13.25 2.65
CA ILE A 127 2.91 -12.45 1.95
C ILE A 127 4.13 -13.32 1.64
N GLN A 128 4.65 -14.03 2.62
CA GLN A 128 5.83 -14.89 2.44
C GLN A 128 5.55 -16.02 1.44
N PHE A 129 4.39 -16.66 1.54
CA PHE A 129 3.95 -17.66 0.57
C PHE A 129 3.93 -17.09 -0.85
N THR A 130 3.28 -15.94 -1.03
CA THR A 130 3.10 -15.30 -2.34
C THR A 130 4.42 -14.88 -2.95
N MET A 131 5.37 -14.35 -2.17
CA MET A 131 6.71 -14.00 -2.67
C MET A 131 7.48 -15.24 -3.16
N ASN A 132 7.32 -16.38 -2.48
CA ASN A 132 7.98 -17.62 -2.86
C ASN A 132 7.33 -18.28 -4.09
N HIS A 133 6.08 -17.95 -4.41
CA HIS A 133 5.30 -18.53 -5.51
C HIS A 133 5.06 -17.52 -6.66
N ASP A 134 5.89 -16.49 -6.77
CA ASP A 134 5.85 -15.55 -7.89
C ASP A 134 6.59 -16.13 -9.11
N ASP A 135 6.14 -15.77 -10.31
CA ASP A 135 6.68 -16.18 -11.62
C ASP A 135 6.83 -17.71 -11.83
N GLY A 136 5.93 -18.50 -11.24
CA GLY A 136 5.89 -19.97 -11.42
C GLY A 136 6.90 -20.73 -10.56
N ASN A 137 7.50 -20.11 -9.56
CA ASN A 137 8.34 -20.79 -8.58
C ASN A 137 7.50 -21.72 -7.68
N LEU A 138 8.14 -22.77 -7.16
CA LEU A 138 7.58 -23.72 -6.17
C LEU A 138 6.20 -24.30 -6.55
N VAL A 139 6.02 -24.72 -7.80
CA VAL A 139 4.77 -25.32 -8.31
C VAL A 139 4.27 -26.50 -7.46
N LYS A 140 5.15 -27.18 -6.73
CA LYS A 140 4.82 -28.34 -5.86
C LYS A 140 3.83 -27.99 -4.75
N ASP A 141 3.87 -26.75 -4.25
CA ASP A 141 3.03 -26.28 -3.14
C ASP A 141 1.80 -25.50 -3.62
N ILE A 142 1.51 -25.49 -4.91
CA ILE A 142 0.41 -24.73 -5.52
C ILE A 142 -0.96 -25.05 -4.92
N LYS A 143 -1.14 -26.28 -4.43
CA LYS A 143 -2.35 -26.75 -3.73
C LYS A 143 -2.64 -25.99 -2.42
N LYS A 144 -1.62 -25.31 -1.85
CA LYS A 144 -1.77 -24.50 -0.63
C LYS A 144 -2.21 -23.06 -0.92
N SER A 145 -2.36 -22.70 -2.20
CA SER A 145 -2.80 -21.36 -2.60
C SER A 145 -4.32 -21.21 -2.39
N ASP A 146 -4.71 -20.04 -1.87
CA ASP A 146 -6.13 -19.67 -1.85
C ASP A 146 -6.59 -19.22 -3.24
N ILE A 147 -5.71 -18.55 -3.99
CA ILE A 147 -5.98 -18.05 -5.34
C ILE A 147 -4.75 -18.28 -6.22
N ILE A 148 -4.98 -18.70 -7.47
CA ILE A 148 -3.95 -18.81 -8.50
C ILE A 148 -4.21 -17.79 -9.60
N LEU A 149 -3.22 -16.93 -9.85
CA LEU A 149 -3.27 -15.95 -10.94
C LEU A 149 -2.57 -16.50 -12.18
N LEU A 150 -3.32 -16.64 -13.26
CA LEU A 150 -2.79 -17.01 -14.57
C LEU A 150 -2.79 -15.79 -15.49
N GLY A 151 -1.79 -15.68 -16.36
CA GLY A 151 -1.79 -14.63 -17.37
C GLY A 151 -0.43 -14.45 -18.03
N VAL A 152 -0.42 -13.84 -19.21
CA VAL A 152 0.81 -13.50 -19.90
C VAL A 152 1.62 -12.46 -19.14
N SER A 153 2.89 -12.30 -19.46
CA SER A 153 3.74 -11.27 -18.83
C SER A 153 3.14 -9.87 -19.04
N ARG A 154 3.13 -9.03 -18.00
CA ARG A 154 2.62 -7.64 -17.98
C ARG A 154 1.10 -7.48 -17.89
N THR A 155 0.39 -8.45 -17.38
CA THR A 155 -1.03 -8.33 -17.03
C THR A 155 -1.26 -7.98 -15.56
N SER A 156 -0.29 -7.37 -14.89
CA SER A 156 -0.36 -6.94 -13.47
C SER A 156 -0.51 -8.08 -12.47
N LYS A 157 -0.09 -9.32 -12.79
CA LYS A 157 -0.17 -10.47 -11.86
C LYS A 157 0.54 -10.18 -10.55
N THR A 158 1.84 -9.87 -10.57
CA THR A 158 2.64 -9.61 -9.35
C THR A 158 2.09 -8.48 -8.48
N PRO A 159 1.71 -7.28 -8.98
CA PRO A 159 1.06 -6.27 -8.15
C PRO A 159 -0.25 -6.75 -7.53
N THR A 160 -1.06 -7.49 -8.28
CA THR A 160 -2.33 -8.06 -7.80
C THR A 160 -2.09 -9.11 -6.72
N SER A 161 -1.11 -10.02 -6.91
CA SER A 161 -0.77 -11.04 -5.93
C SER A 161 -0.31 -10.42 -4.61
N ILE A 162 0.55 -9.41 -4.66
CA ILE A 162 1.02 -8.69 -3.46
C ILE A 162 -0.15 -7.96 -2.76
N TYR A 163 -1.05 -7.33 -3.52
CA TYR A 163 -2.23 -6.69 -2.96
C TYR A 163 -3.13 -7.68 -2.21
N LEU A 164 -3.40 -8.83 -2.80
CA LEU A 164 -4.22 -9.88 -2.19
C LEU A 164 -3.53 -10.53 -1.00
N ALA A 165 -2.20 -10.73 -1.06
CA ALA A 165 -1.42 -11.23 0.06
C ALA A 165 -1.48 -10.31 1.28
N ASN A 166 -1.48 -8.99 1.07
CA ASN A 166 -1.72 -8.02 2.14
C ASN A 166 -3.13 -8.09 2.75
N LYS A 167 -4.07 -8.78 2.09
CA LYS A 167 -5.41 -9.13 2.63
C LYS A 167 -5.46 -10.49 3.30
N GLY A 168 -4.32 -11.22 3.35
CA GLY A 168 -4.19 -12.51 4.01
C GLY A 168 -4.41 -13.72 3.12
N PHE A 169 -4.52 -13.55 1.78
CA PHE A 169 -4.67 -14.65 0.83
C PHE A 169 -3.32 -15.15 0.32
N LYS A 170 -3.11 -16.45 0.32
CA LYS A 170 -1.94 -17.11 -0.28
C LYS A 170 -2.11 -17.19 -1.80
N ILE A 171 -1.26 -16.51 -2.54
CA ILE A 171 -1.39 -16.39 -3.99
C ILE A 171 -0.22 -17.08 -4.68
N SER A 172 -0.52 -17.91 -5.69
CA SER A 172 0.48 -18.36 -6.67
C SER A 172 0.29 -17.63 -7.98
N ASN A 173 1.39 -17.18 -8.56
CA ASN A 173 1.42 -16.43 -9.80
C ASN A 173 2.10 -17.25 -10.89
N ILE A 174 1.35 -17.69 -11.90
CA ILE A 174 1.84 -18.51 -13.00
C ILE A 174 1.84 -17.71 -14.29
N PRO A 175 3.00 -17.46 -14.90
CA PRO A 175 3.09 -16.81 -16.21
C PRO A 175 2.71 -17.78 -17.33
N LEU A 176 1.79 -17.36 -18.19
CA LEU A 176 1.47 -18.09 -19.40
C LEU A 176 2.43 -17.68 -20.51
N VAL A 177 3.35 -18.58 -20.85
CA VAL A 177 4.33 -18.40 -21.92
C VAL A 177 3.94 -19.23 -23.15
N ASN A 178 3.43 -20.44 -22.91
CA ASN A 178 2.98 -21.39 -23.93
C ASN A 178 1.89 -22.31 -23.33
N GLU A 179 1.35 -23.22 -24.10
CA GLU A 179 0.31 -24.16 -23.67
C GLU A 179 0.72 -25.07 -22.51
N ASN A 180 2.02 -25.35 -22.37
CA ASN A 180 2.58 -26.19 -21.29
C ASN A 180 2.89 -25.40 -20.01
N SER A 181 2.60 -24.10 -19.97
CA SER A 181 2.84 -23.27 -18.78
C SER A 181 1.91 -23.58 -17.59
N ILE A 182 0.82 -24.27 -17.85
CA ILE A 182 -0.14 -24.67 -16.81
C ILE A 182 0.33 -25.99 -16.19
N PRO A 183 0.59 -26.02 -14.87
CA PRO A 183 0.97 -27.24 -14.18
C PRO A 183 -0.07 -28.36 -14.37
N GLU A 184 0.40 -29.60 -14.52
CA GLU A 184 -0.47 -30.79 -14.67
C GLU A 184 -1.48 -30.92 -13.54
N THR A 185 -1.07 -30.63 -12.29
CA THR A 185 -1.93 -30.64 -11.10
C THR A 185 -3.18 -29.76 -11.21
N LEU A 186 -3.12 -28.67 -12.01
CA LEU A 186 -4.27 -27.80 -12.26
C LEU A 186 -5.11 -28.26 -13.44
N LYS A 187 -4.53 -29.04 -14.34
CA LYS A 187 -5.27 -29.66 -15.46
C LYS A 187 -6.10 -30.86 -14.96
N GLU A 188 -5.55 -31.62 -14.01
CA GLU A 188 -6.21 -32.79 -13.41
C GLU A 188 -7.37 -32.38 -12.50
N ASP A 189 -7.21 -31.31 -11.71
CA ASP A 189 -8.26 -30.83 -10.81
C ASP A 189 -8.39 -29.30 -10.87
N PRO A 190 -9.15 -28.77 -11.83
CA PRO A 190 -9.35 -27.33 -11.98
C PRO A 190 -10.19 -26.70 -10.85
N ASN A 191 -10.86 -27.51 -10.03
CA ASN A 191 -11.66 -27.03 -8.90
C ASN A 191 -10.88 -27.02 -7.57
N LEU A 192 -9.60 -27.37 -7.61
CA LEU A 192 -8.75 -27.44 -6.42
C LEU A 192 -8.69 -26.12 -5.64
N THR A 193 -8.72 -25.00 -6.35
CA THR A 193 -8.63 -23.65 -5.78
C THR A 193 -9.23 -22.62 -6.74
N CYS A 194 -9.38 -21.38 -6.29
CA CYS A 194 -9.83 -20.28 -7.14
C CYS A 194 -8.77 -19.92 -8.18
N ILE A 195 -9.05 -20.13 -9.46
CA ILE A 195 -8.16 -19.79 -10.57
C ILE A 195 -8.69 -18.54 -11.27
N VAL A 196 -7.85 -17.50 -11.38
CA VAL A 196 -8.19 -16.22 -12.00
C VAL A 196 -7.26 -15.94 -13.17
N GLY A 197 -7.81 -15.84 -14.37
CA GLY A 197 -7.09 -15.42 -15.56
C GLY A 197 -7.03 -13.89 -15.68
N LEU A 198 -5.84 -13.34 -15.78
CA LEU A 198 -5.63 -11.91 -16.03
C LEU A 198 -5.25 -11.71 -17.49
N SER A 199 -6.08 -10.95 -18.22
CA SER A 199 -5.85 -10.57 -19.62
C SER A 199 -5.83 -9.06 -19.79
N THR A 200 -5.30 -8.60 -20.93
CA THR A 200 -5.37 -7.20 -21.35
C THR A 200 -5.40 -7.17 -22.88
N GLU A 201 -5.80 -6.05 -23.43
CA GLU A 201 -5.79 -5.85 -24.88
C GLU A 201 -4.37 -6.03 -25.45
N ALA A 202 -4.26 -6.70 -26.59
CA ALA A 202 -2.98 -7.06 -27.20
C ALA A 202 -2.13 -5.83 -27.57
N GLU A 203 -2.75 -4.79 -28.11
CA GLU A 203 -2.07 -3.53 -28.45
C GLU A 203 -1.47 -2.85 -27.20
N ARG A 204 -2.27 -2.71 -26.15
CA ARG A 204 -1.83 -2.15 -24.86
C ARG A 204 -0.67 -2.95 -24.27
N LEU A 205 -0.73 -4.28 -24.38
CA LEU A 205 0.33 -5.15 -23.87
C LEU A 205 1.64 -4.96 -24.64
N ALA A 206 1.57 -4.83 -25.98
CA ALA A 206 2.72 -4.54 -26.80
C ALA A 206 3.38 -3.21 -26.43
N ASP A 207 2.59 -2.16 -26.22
CA ASP A 207 3.08 -0.84 -25.80
C ASP A 207 3.75 -0.87 -24.42
N ILE A 208 3.15 -1.54 -23.44
CA ILE A 208 3.74 -1.70 -22.10
C ILE A 208 5.09 -2.43 -22.18
N ARG A 209 5.17 -3.49 -22.97
CA ARG A 209 6.41 -4.26 -23.18
C ARG A 209 7.49 -3.43 -23.87
N LYS A 210 7.12 -2.68 -24.91
CA LYS A 210 8.02 -1.78 -25.64
C LYS A 210 8.59 -0.68 -24.73
N ASN A 211 7.74 -0.05 -23.94
CA ASN A 211 8.16 1.00 -23.00
C ASN A 211 9.13 0.46 -21.94
N ARG A 212 8.93 -0.76 -21.46
CA ARG A 212 9.86 -1.38 -20.50
C ARG A 212 11.22 -1.69 -21.14
N MET A 213 11.24 -2.24 -22.35
CA MET A 213 12.49 -2.48 -23.07
C MET A 213 13.29 -1.19 -23.24
N ASN A 214 12.61 -0.10 -23.62
CA ASN A 214 13.23 1.22 -23.74
C ASN A 214 13.80 1.72 -22.40
N SER A 215 13.07 1.55 -21.29
CA SER A 215 13.51 1.98 -19.96
C SER A 215 14.69 1.17 -19.41
N LEU A 216 14.82 -0.10 -19.80
CA LEU A 216 15.92 -0.98 -19.38
C LEU A 216 17.15 -0.84 -20.32
N LYS A 217 17.08 -0.03 -21.39
CA LYS A 217 18.13 0.10 -22.41
C LYS A 217 18.54 -1.24 -23.05
N GLU A 218 17.66 -2.22 -23.01
CA GLU A 218 17.88 -3.51 -23.65
C GLU A 218 17.58 -3.44 -25.14
N SER A 219 18.28 -4.27 -25.93
CA SER A 219 18.01 -4.40 -27.36
C SER A 219 16.58 -4.89 -27.58
N GLN A 220 15.86 -4.28 -28.53
CA GLN A 220 14.48 -4.64 -28.85
C GLN A 220 14.38 -6.11 -29.27
N ASN A 221 13.89 -6.96 -28.38
CA ASN A 221 13.55 -8.34 -28.71
C ASN A 221 12.18 -8.34 -29.43
N LYS A 222 12.18 -8.51 -30.74
CA LYS A 222 10.96 -8.48 -31.58
C LYS A 222 9.94 -9.52 -31.17
N SER A 223 10.37 -10.70 -30.71
CA SER A 223 9.45 -11.75 -30.26
C SER A 223 8.71 -11.36 -28.97
N TYR A 224 9.36 -10.64 -28.05
CA TYR A 224 8.73 -10.18 -26.78
C TYR A 224 7.66 -9.10 -27.00
N THR A 225 7.79 -8.28 -28.04
CA THR A 225 6.85 -7.20 -28.36
C THR A 225 5.84 -7.58 -29.43
N CYS A 226 5.96 -8.75 -30.06
CA CYS A 226 5.06 -9.22 -31.09
C CYS A 226 3.66 -9.53 -30.57
N LEU A 227 2.62 -9.04 -31.26
CA LEU A 227 1.21 -9.24 -30.89
C LEU A 227 0.79 -10.71 -30.90
N LEU A 228 1.36 -11.54 -31.78
CA LEU A 228 1.10 -12.98 -31.88
C LEU A 228 1.47 -13.74 -30.59
N TYR A 229 2.46 -13.25 -29.83
CA TYR A 229 2.87 -13.83 -28.56
C TYR A 229 2.19 -13.20 -27.34
N THR A 230 1.36 -12.16 -27.54
CA THR A 230 0.80 -11.39 -26.43
C THR A 230 -0.59 -11.82 -25.98
N SER A 231 -1.35 -12.46 -26.84
CA SER A 231 -2.67 -13.01 -26.51
C SER A 231 -3.05 -14.08 -27.53
N PRO A 232 -3.19 -15.34 -27.15
CA PRO A 232 -3.90 -16.31 -27.99
C PRO A 232 -5.36 -15.83 -28.08
N SER A 233 -5.75 -15.31 -29.23
CA SER A 233 -7.14 -14.93 -29.49
C SER A 233 -8.04 -16.17 -29.37
N PRO A 234 -9.17 -16.09 -28.68
CA PRO A 234 -10.18 -17.17 -28.74
C PRO A 234 -10.70 -17.45 -30.15
N ARG A 235 -10.44 -16.54 -31.10
CA ARG A 235 -10.84 -16.68 -32.53
C ARG A 235 -9.91 -17.54 -33.36
N ASP A 236 -8.69 -17.83 -32.87
CA ASP A 236 -7.71 -18.68 -33.59
C ASP A 236 -7.88 -20.18 -33.26
N ARG A 237 -9.01 -20.56 -32.65
CA ARG A 237 -9.41 -21.94 -32.37
C ARG A 237 -10.56 -22.37 -33.30
N SER A 238 -10.40 -22.16 -34.61
CA SER A 238 -11.28 -22.78 -35.60
C SER A 238 -10.46 -23.70 -36.50
#